data_4b1f8aee399890899842781d23856a82
#
_entry.id   4b1f8aee399890899842781d23856a82
#
_cell.length_a   1.000
_cell.length_b   1.000
_cell.length_c   1.000
_cell.angle_alpha   90.00
_cell.angle_beta   90.00
_cell.angle_gamma   90.00
#
_symmetry.space_group_name_H-M   'P 1'
#
loop_
_entity.id
_entity.type
_entity.pdbx_description
1 polymer ?
#
loop_
_entity_poly.entity_id
_entity_poly.type
_entity_poly.pdbx_seq_one_letter_code
_entity_poly.pdbx_strand_id
1 'polypeptide(L)'
;DGLYIMKNVDVYITGSNAYLLSGELATLLTGRYIEIKMYPLSFKEYLNYYKKDADEKMYLNYINRSSFPYALKLEEESEIDDYLDALYNTIIVKDIGLRKKIADTTMLRTVARFMFNNIGNCLSIKKIADTLTSDGRSISVHTVESYLESLVESYVFNKVSRFDIKGKQYLQSGEKYYATDVTMRYALLGRRNIDVGHI
;
A
#
# COMPACT_ATOMS: atom_id res chain seq x y z
N ASP A 1 4.81 28.31 10.85
CA ASP A 1 4.42 28.88 12.16
C ASP A 1 3.52 30.13 12.04
N GLY A 2 3.76 31.04 11.08
CA GLY A 2 2.98 32.26 10.94
C GLY A 2 1.47 32.05 10.72
N LEU A 3 1.08 31.08 9.92
CA LEU A 3 -0.34 30.76 9.65
C LEU A 3 -1.07 30.15 10.85
N TYR A 4 -0.36 29.41 11.69
CA TYR A 4 -0.95 28.74 12.85
C TYR A 4 -1.50 29.71 13.92
N ILE A 5 -0.91 30.89 14.03
CA ILE A 5 -1.33 31.92 15.01
C ILE A 5 -2.46 32.82 14.49
N MET A 6 -2.85 32.67 13.23
CA MET A 6 -3.94 33.46 12.63
C MET A 6 -5.29 32.84 13.00
N LYS A 7 -6.17 33.64 13.59
CA LYS A 7 -7.47 33.16 14.12
C LYS A 7 -8.49 32.70 13.07
N ASN A 8 -8.31 33.06 11.80
CA ASN A 8 -9.28 32.85 10.72
C ASN A 8 -8.68 32.00 9.59
N VAL A 9 -7.71 31.13 9.90
CA VAL A 9 -7.02 30.32 8.89
C VAL A 9 -6.99 28.87 9.33
N ASP A 10 -7.51 27.99 8.48
CA ASP A 10 -7.33 26.55 8.57
C ASP A 10 -6.25 26.13 7.57
N VAL A 11 -5.29 25.34 8.01
CA VAL A 11 -4.17 24.88 7.18
C VAL A 11 -4.31 23.38 6.93
N TYR A 12 -4.43 23.01 5.66
CA TYR A 12 -4.44 21.63 5.21
C TYR A 12 -3.13 21.32 4.50
N ILE A 13 -2.43 20.29 4.98
CA ILE A 13 -1.19 19.80 4.38
C ILE A 13 -1.47 18.40 3.86
N THR A 14 -1.12 18.12 2.61
CA THR A 14 -1.33 16.81 1.99
C THR A 14 -0.03 16.23 1.49
N GLY A 15 0.05 14.90 1.48
CA GLY A 15 1.18 14.14 0.95
C GLY A 15 0.78 12.73 0.58
N SER A 16 1.57 12.12 -0.29
CA SER A 16 1.32 10.78 -0.85
C SER A 16 1.72 9.63 0.08
N ASN A 17 2.27 9.92 1.26
CA ASN A 17 2.79 8.88 2.17
C ASN A 17 2.80 9.35 3.64
N ALA A 18 2.91 8.39 4.55
CA ALA A 18 2.97 8.64 5.99
C ALA A 18 4.21 9.45 6.42
N TYR A 19 5.24 9.51 5.58
CA TYR A 19 6.51 10.20 5.89
C TYR A 19 6.37 11.72 5.95
N LEU A 20 5.37 12.30 5.28
CA LEU A 20 5.16 13.77 5.31
C LEU A 20 5.03 14.27 6.75
N LEU A 21 4.42 13.49 7.62
CA LEU A 21 4.22 13.81 9.04
C LEU A 21 5.20 13.09 9.97
N SER A 22 6.28 12.50 9.42
CA SER A 22 7.40 11.93 10.17
C SER A 22 8.66 12.81 10.00
N GLY A 23 9.63 12.66 10.87
CA GLY A 23 10.87 13.43 10.82
C GLY A 23 10.72 14.90 11.29
N GLU A 24 11.41 15.84 10.64
CA GLU A 24 11.46 17.24 11.07
C GLU A 24 10.10 17.91 11.09
N LEU A 25 9.26 17.65 10.07
CA LEU A 25 7.93 18.26 9.99
C LEU A 25 7.02 17.75 11.13
N ALA A 26 7.10 16.46 11.44
CA ALA A 26 6.38 15.90 12.59
C ALA A 26 6.79 16.58 13.90
N THR A 27 8.09 16.80 14.08
CA THR A 27 8.61 17.49 15.29
C THR A 27 8.10 18.92 15.38
N LEU A 28 8.08 19.66 14.27
CA LEU A 28 7.59 21.03 14.20
C LEU A 28 6.09 21.15 14.42
N LEU A 29 5.32 20.14 14.05
CA LEU A 29 3.85 20.12 14.11
C LEU A 29 3.31 19.33 15.31
N THR A 30 4.17 18.72 16.13
CA THR A 30 3.74 17.86 17.26
C THR A 30 2.72 18.59 18.14
N GLY A 31 1.58 17.94 18.36
CA GLY A 31 0.47 18.46 19.16
C GLY A 31 -0.36 19.57 18.49
N ARG A 32 -0.09 19.89 17.19
CA ARG A 32 -0.74 20.99 16.47
C ARG A 32 -1.45 20.57 15.19
N TYR A 33 -1.63 19.26 14.97
CA TYR A 33 -2.31 18.75 13.79
C TYR A 33 -3.17 17.53 14.11
N ILE A 34 -4.12 17.27 13.23
CA ILE A 34 -4.90 16.03 13.19
C ILE A 34 -4.53 15.33 11.90
N GLU A 35 -4.09 14.08 11.99
CA GLU A 35 -3.79 13.26 10.82
C GLU A 35 -5.06 12.62 10.28
N ILE A 36 -5.34 12.85 8.99
CA ILE A 36 -6.42 12.20 8.26
C ILE A 36 -5.81 11.27 7.22
N LYS A 37 -5.91 9.97 7.42
CA LYS A 37 -5.47 8.97 6.44
C LYS A 37 -6.56 8.73 5.43
N MET A 38 -6.26 9.00 4.16
CA MET A 38 -7.18 8.74 3.06
C MET A 38 -6.74 7.48 2.32
N TYR A 39 -7.66 6.54 2.20
CA TYR A 39 -7.50 5.32 1.42
C TYR A 39 -8.24 5.43 0.09
N PRO A 40 -7.95 4.57 -0.89
CA PRO A 40 -8.82 4.38 -2.04
C PRO A 40 -10.25 4.07 -1.60
N LEU A 41 -11.22 4.22 -2.50
CA LEU A 41 -12.63 4.07 -2.17
C LEU A 41 -12.95 2.69 -1.58
N SER A 42 -13.68 2.66 -0.49
CA SER A 42 -14.31 1.43 0.00
C SER A 42 -15.39 0.95 -0.97
N PHE A 43 -15.78 -0.32 -0.89
CA PHE A 43 -16.85 -0.86 -1.74
C PHE A 43 -18.15 -0.06 -1.60
N LYS A 44 -18.47 0.41 -0.41
CA LYS A 44 -19.64 1.28 -0.17
C LYS A 44 -19.53 2.61 -0.91
N GLU A 45 -18.38 3.26 -0.90
CA GLU A 45 -18.14 4.51 -1.61
C GLU A 45 -18.15 4.30 -3.13
N TYR A 46 -17.61 3.17 -3.59
CA TYR A 46 -17.67 2.75 -4.99
C TYR A 46 -19.14 2.58 -5.47
N LEU A 47 -19.97 1.90 -4.69
CA LEU A 47 -21.42 1.77 -4.97
C LEU A 47 -22.12 3.13 -5.01
N ASN A 48 -21.79 4.01 -4.06
CA ASN A 48 -22.37 5.36 -4.02
C ASN A 48 -22.00 6.18 -5.26
N TYR A 49 -20.76 6.05 -5.75
CA TYR A 49 -20.32 6.73 -6.97
C TYR A 49 -21.16 6.30 -8.18
N TYR A 50 -21.40 5.00 -8.34
CA TYR A 50 -22.20 4.47 -9.45
C TYR A 50 -23.70 4.50 -9.20
N LYS A 51 -24.16 4.90 -8.00
CA LYS A 51 -25.56 4.89 -7.57
C LYS A 51 -26.20 3.50 -7.78
N LYS A 52 -25.51 2.45 -7.34
CA LYS A 52 -25.91 1.05 -7.48
C LYS A 52 -26.03 0.38 -6.12
N ASP A 53 -26.90 -0.63 -6.07
CA ASP A 53 -26.97 -1.53 -4.93
C ASP A 53 -25.83 -2.57 -4.96
N ALA A 54 -25.57 -3.16 -3.79
CA ALA A 54 -24.56 -4.19 -3.66
C ALA A 54 -25.04 -5.51 -4.29
N ASP A 55 -24.33 -5.97 -5.29
CA ASP A 55 -24.49 -7.29 -5.89
C ASP A 55 -23.11 -7.89 -6.22
N GLU A 56 -23.09 -9.16 -6.62
CA GLU A 56 -21.86 -9.88 -6.97
C GLU A 56 -21.14 -9.22 -8.16
N LYS A 57 -21.89 -8.76 -9.16
CA LYS A 57 -21.32 -8.08 -10.33
C LYS A 57 -20.61 -6.79 -9.95
N MET A 58 -21.22 -5.98 -9.09
CA MET A 58 -20.60 -4.74 -8.60
C MET A 58 -19.37 -5.04 -7.75
N TYR A 59 -19.40 -6.11 -6.95
CA TYR A 59 -18.23 -6.53 -6.18
C TYR A 59 -17.09 -7.00 -7.07
N LEU A 60 -17.37 -7.84 -8.07
CA LEU A 60 -16.38 -8.27 -9.06
C LEU A 60 -15.79 -7.08 -9.84
N ASN A 61 -16.62 -6.12 -10.22
CA ASN A 61 -16.12 -4.90 -10.85
C ASN A 61 -15.19 -4.12 -9.92
N TYR A 62 -15.56 -3.95 -8.65
CA TYR A 62 -14.77 -3.25 -7.66
C TYR A 62 -13.37 -3.86 -7.49
N ILE A 63 -13.27 -5.19 -7.36
CA ILE A 63 -11.99 -5.87 -7.18
C ILE A 63 -11.17 -6.02 -8.46
N ASN A 64 -11.77 -5.84 -9.65
CA ASN A 64 -11.09 -5.96 -10.94
C ASN A 64 -10.74 -4.61 -11.58
N ARG A 65 -11.46 -3.52 -11.26
CA ARG A 65 -11.29 -2.23 -11.93
C ARG A 65 -10.55 -1.18 -11.13
N SER A 66 -10.16 -1.48 -9.89
CA SER A 66 -9.53 -0.54 -8.96
C SER A 66 -10.51 0.36 -8.18
N SER A 67 -10.08 0.66 -6.97
CA SER A 67 -10.77 1.56 -6.04
C SER A 67 -10.19 2.98 -5.99
N PHE A 68 -9.19 3.29 -6.82
CA PHE A 68 -8.67 4.64 -6.95
C PHE A 68 -9.68 5.54 -7.68
N PRO A 69 -9.99 6.75 -7.14
CA PRO A 69 -11.03 7.61 -7.72
C PRO A 69 -10.83 7.97 -9.19
N TYR A 70 -9.58 8.09 -9.65
CA TYR A 70 -9.32 8.40 -11.04
C TYR A 70 -9.63 7.20 -11.96
N ALA A 71 -9.37 5.98 -11.51
CA ALA A 71 -9.66 4.76 -12.27
C ALA A 71 -11.16 4.61 -12.59
N LEU A 72 -12.06 5.19 -11.76
CA LEU A 72 -13.50 5.14 -12.00
C LEU A 72 -13.93 5.96 -13.23
N LYS A 73 -13.09 6.87 -13.70
CA LYS A 73 -13.34 7.73 -14.87
C LYS A 73 -12.84 7.10 -16.18
N LEU A 74 -12.05 6.03 -16.09
CA LEU A 74 -11.51 5.32 -17.25
C LEU A 74 -12.51 4.25 -17.70
N GLU A 75 -12.70 4.12 -18.99
CA GLU A 75 -13.70 3.20 -19.57
C GLU A 75 -13.06 1.85 -19.91
N GLU A 76 -11.89 1.88 -20.53
CA GLU A 76 -11.20 0.69 -20.99
C GLU A 76 -10.29 0.08 -19.90
N GLU A 77 -10.22 -1.25 -19.87
CA GLU A 77 -9.34 -1.97 -18.92
C GLU A 77 -7.87 -1.67 -19.15
N SER A 78 -7.46 -1.48 -20.40
CA SER A 78 -6.09 -1.12 -20.74
C SER A 78 -5.68 0.25 -20.17
N GLU A 79 -6.59 1.23 -20.18
CA GLU A 79 -6.34 2.54 -19.58
C GLU A 79 -6.16 2.45 -18.06
N ILE A 80 -6.94 1.56 -17.41
CA ILE A 80 -6.82 1.31 -15.98
C ILE A 80 -5.46 0.64 -15.68
N ASP A 81 -5.06 -0.33 -16.48
CA ASP A 81 -3.77 -1.02 -16.31
C ASP A 81 -2.59 -0.05 -16.50
N ASP A 82 -2.62 0.78 -17.54
CA ASP A 82 -1.62 1.83 -17.76
C ASP A 82 -1.56 2.83 -16.60
N TYR A 83 -2.71 3.23 -16.08
CA TYR A 83 -2.80 4.12 -14.92
C TYR A 83 -2.19 3.46 -13.67
N LEU A 84 -2.53 2.21 -13.39
CA LEU A 84 -2.01 1.47 -12.23
C LEU A 84 -0.50 1.25 -12.34
N ASP A 85 -0.01 0.97 -13.54
CA ASP A 85 1.42 0.80 -13.82
C ASP A 85 2.19 2.11 -13.59
N ALA A 86 1.66 3.22 -14.10
CA ALA A 86 2.23 4.55 -13.88
C ALA A 86 2.22 4.95 -12.40
N LEU A 87 1.13 4.67 -11.68
CA LEU A 87 0.98 4.92 -10.26
C LEU A 87 1.99 4.10 -9.46
N TYR A 88 2.04 2.78 -9.70
CA TYR A 88 2.98 1.88 -9.04
C TYR A 88 4.44 2.30 -9.27
N ASN A 89 4.80 2.61 -10.53
CA ASN A 89 6.13 3.06 -10.87
C ASN A 89 6.49 4.37 -10.16
N THR A 90 5.54 5.29 -10.04
CA THR A 90 5.73 6.54 -9.30
C THR A 90 6.00 6.28 -7.83
N ILE A 91 5.23 5.41 -7.18
CA ILE A 91 5.41 5.05 -5.78
C ILE A 91 6.78 4.38 -5.57
N ILE A 92 7.10 3.34 -6.34
CA ILE A 92 8.33 2.57 -6.15
C ILE A 92 9.58 3.39 -6.45
N VAL A 93 9.59 4.14 -7.57
CA VAL A 93 10.80 4.85 -8.02
C VAL A 93 10.94 6.20 -7.32
N LYS A 94 9.88 7.02 -7.34
CA LYS A 94 9.96 8.39 -6.82
C LYS A 94 9.77 8.43 -5.30
N ASP A 95 8.69 7.84 -4.79
CA ASP A 95 8.36 7.99 -3.38
C ASP A 95 9.26 7.13 -2.49
N ILE A 96 9.55 5.89 -2.86
CA ILE A 96 10.38 5.00 -2.06
C ILE A 96 11.85 5.09 -2.48
N GLY A 97 12.14 4.85 -3.76
CA GLY A 97 13.51 4.74 -4.27
C GLY A 97 14.33 5.97 -4.00
N LEU A 98 13.86 7.15 -4.42
CA LEU A 98 14.59 8.41 -4.24
C LEU A 98 14.62 8.86 -2.77
N ARG A 99 13.48 8.77 -2.07
CA ARG A 99 13.37 9.21 -0.67
C ARG A 99 14.24 8.40 0.27
N LYS A 100 14.19 7.08 0.18
CA LYS A 100 14.98 6.16 1.03
C LYS A 100 16.38 5.90 0.46
N LYS A 101 16.74 6.52 -0.67
CA LYS A 101 18.04 6.32 -1.36
C LYS A 101 18.31 4.85 -1.64
N ILE A 102 17.27 4.10 -2.06
CA ILE A 102 17.39 2.68 -2.38
C ILE A 102 18.16 2.54 -3.69
N ALA A 103 19.35 1.96 -3.62
CA ALA A 103 20.18 1.75 -4.80
C ALA A 103 19.61 0.65 -5.73
N ASP A 104 19.02 -0.40 -5.15
CA ASP A 104 18.46 -1.53 -5.89
C ASP A 104 16.91 -1.49 -5.90
N THR A 105 16.36 -0.67 -6.79
CA THR A 105 14.91 -0.61 -7.01
C THR A 105 14.36 -1.89 -7.66
N THR A 106 15.21 -2.68 -8.33
CA THR A 106 14.82 -3.96 -8.91
C THR A 106 14.53 -4.98 -7.81
N MET A 107 15.37 -5.02 -6.78
CA MET A 107 15.14 -5.87 -5.62
C MET A 107 13.88 -5.42 -4.84
N LEU A 108 13.67 -4.12 -4.66
CA LEU A 108 12.45 -3.59 -4.06
C LEU A 108 11.20 -4.06 -4.82
N ARG A 109 11.22 -4.00 -6.16
CA ARG A 109 10.12 -4.52 -7.01
C ARG A 109 9.92 -6.03 -6.81
N THR A 110 11.00 -6.78 -6.67
CA THR A 110 10.94 -8.24 -6.43
C THR A 110 10.28 -8.54 -5.08
N VAL A 111 10.66 -7.81 -4.04
CA VAL A 111 10.02 -7.92 -2.72
C VAL A 111 8.53 -7.55 -2.80
N ALA A 112 8.20 -6.43 -3.44
CA ALA A 112 6.80 -6.03 -3.62
C ALA A 112 5.98 -7.09 -4.40
N ARG A 113 6.55 -7.66 -5.46
CA ARG A 113 5.92 -8.75 -6.24
C ARG A 113 5.67 -9.99 -5.40
N PHE A 114 6.63 -10.37 -4.57
CA PHE A 114 6.48 -11.47 -3.61
C PHE A 114 5.34 -11.19 -2.64
N MET A 115 5.25 -9.97 -2.12
CA MET A 115 4.21 -9.55 -1.19
C MET A 115 2.82 -9.59 -1.82
N PHE A 116 2.66 -9.11 -3.06
CA PHE A 116 1.38 -9.18 -3.77
C PHE A 116 0.91 -10.61 -4.06
N ASN A 117 1.84 -11.57 -4.20
CA ASN A 117 1.52 -12.99 -4.33
C ASN A 117 1.15 -13.67 -3.00
N ASN A 118 1.43 -13.02 -1.88
CA ASN A 118 1.26 -13.58 -0.53
C ASN A 118 0.35 -12.72 0.37
N ILE A 119 -0.56 -11.93 -0.23
CA ILE A 119 -1.51 -11.09 0.51
C ILE A 119 -2.31 -11.97 1.48
N GLY A 120 -2.44 -11.51 2.73
CA GLY A 120 -3.22 -12.18 3.77
C GLY A 120 -2.55 -13.41 4.41
N ASN A 121 -1.45 -13.89 3.86
CA ASN A 121 -0.67 -14.97 4.47
C ASN A 121 0.15 -14.48 5.66
N CYS A 122 0.34 -15.36 6.66
CA CYS A 122 1.32 -15.08 7.73
C CYS A 122 2.73 -15.19 7.17
N LEU A 123 3.45 -14.08 7.18
CA LEU A 123 4.83 -14.01 6.67
C LEU A 123 5.79 -13.66 7.80
N SER A 124 6.98 -14.28 7.77
CA SER A 124 8.12 -13.83 8.54
C SER A 124 9.15 -13.22 7.61
N ILE A 125 9.78 -12.13 8.03
CA ILE A 125 10.80 -11.40 7.25
C ILE A 125 11.95 -12.33 6.88
N LYS A 126 12.37 -13.20 7.82
CA LYS A 126 13.39 -14.22 7.56
C LYS A 126 12.98 -15.17 6.43
N LYS A 127 11.74 -15.69 6.46
CA LYS A 127 11.27 -16.60 5.41
C LYS A 127 11.24 -15.92 4.04
N ILE A 128 10.90 -14.62 3.98
CA ILE A 128 10.96 -13.84 2.73
C ILE A 128 12.39 -13.77 2.21
N ALA A 129 13.34 -13.39 3.08
CA ALA A 129 14.76 -13.30 2.71
C ALA A 129 15.32 -14.67 2.25
N ASP A 130 15.02 -15.74 2.96
CA ASP A 130 15.44 -17.10 2.62
C ASP A 130 14.88 -17.54 1.26
N THR A 131 13.58 -17.26 0.99
CA THR A 131 12.94 -17.61 -0.28
C THR A 131 13.59 -16.86 -1.44
N LEU A 132 13.78 -15.53 -1.33
CA LEU A 132 14.40 -14.72 -2.38
C LEU A 132 15.87 -15.12 -2.63
N THR A 133 16.59 -15.47 -1.58
CA THR A 133 17.97 -15.94 -1.70
C THR A 133 18.03 -17.31 -2.40
N SER A 134 17.11 -18.21 -2.11
CA SER A 134 17.00 -19.52 -2.79
C SER A 134 16.68 -19.38 -4.28
N ASP A 135 15.94 -18.33 -4.67
CA ASP A 135 15.67 -17.97 -6.06
C ASP A 135 16.87 -17.27 -6.76
N GLY A 136 18.05 -17.28 -6.14
CA GLY A 136 19.28 -16.71 -6.69
C GLY A 136 19.44 -15.20 -6.48
N ARG A 137 18.62 -14.58 -5.64
CA ARG A 137 18.66 -13.15 -5.33
C ARG A 137 19.03 -12.94 -3.87
N SER A 138 20.33 -12.93 -3.57
CA SER A 138 20.83 -12.71 -2.20
C SER A 138 20.33 -11.38 -1.63
N ILE A 139 19.62 -11.45 -0.50
CA ILE A 139 19.11 -10.28 0.21
C ILE A 139 19.18 -10.52 1.73
N SER A 140 19.59 -9.50 2.50
CA SER A 140 19.62 -9.60 3.94
C SER A 140 18.22 -9.44 4.55
N VAL A 141 18.01 -10.05 5.72
CA VAL A 141 16.76 -9.89 6.51
C VAL A 141 16.46 -8.41 6.78
N HIS A 142 17.48 -7.64 7.15
CA HIS A 142 17.36 -6.21 7.43
C HIS A 142 16.95 -5.40 6.18
N THR A 143 17.47 -5.77 5.00
CA THR A 143 17.06 -5.12 3.75
C THR A 143 15.60 -5.40 3.42
N VAL A 144 15.15 -6.66 3.61
CA VAL A 144 13.71 -7.01 3.43
C VAL A 144 12.84 -6.21 4.38
N GLU A 145 13.23 -6.12 5.66
CA GLU A 145 12.50 -5.34 6.67
C GLU A 145 12.36 -3.87 6.25
N SER A 146 13.46 -3.22 5.87
CA SER A 146 13.47 -1.84 5.39
C SER A 146 12.59 -1.63 4.16
N TYR A 147 12.56 -2.60 3.24
CA TYR A 147 11.70 -2.52 2.06
C TYR A 147 10.21 -2.67 2.41
N LEU A 148 9.88 -3.60 3.31
CA LEU A 148 8.51 -3.77 3.79
C LEU A 148 8.00 -2.53 4.53
N GLU A 149 8.81 -1.96 5.41
CA GLU A 149 8.49 -0.70 6.08
C GLU A 149 8.23 0.43 5.08
N SER A 150 9.09 0.55 4.06
CA SER A 150 8.93 1.57 3.02
C SER A 150 7.65 1.39 2.21
N LEU A 151 7.26 0.14 1.90
CA LEU A 151 6.01 -0.18 1.22
C LEU A 151 4.77 0.12 2.07
N VAL A 152 4.86 -0.10 3.39
CA VAL A 152 3.79 0.25 4.35
C VAL A 152 3.69 1.77 4.51
N GLU A 153 4.81 2.48 4.69
CA GLU A 153 4.85 3.95 4.78
C GLU A 153 4.29 4.64 3.53
N SER A 154 4.43 4.01 2.37
CA SER A 154 3.90 4.52 1.10
C SER A 154 2.48 4.02 0.79
N TYR A 155 1.79 3.45 1.77
CA TYR A 155 0.42 2.94 1.68
C TYR A 155 0.19 1.91 0.56
N VAL A 156 1.23 1.19 0.12
CA VAL A 156 1.07 0.05 -0.81
C VAL A 156 0.47 -1.13 -0.07
N PHE A 157 0.93 -1.38 1.16
CA PHE A 157 0.40 -2.42 2.02
C PHE A 157 0.00 -1.89 3.39
N ASN A 158 -1.01 -2.51 3.96
CA ASN A 158 -1.39 -2.36 5.36
C ASN A 158 -0.87 -3.58 6.13
N LYS A 159 -0.04 -3.30 7.14
CA LYS A 159 0.51 -4.31 8.05
C LYS A 159 -0.49 -4.56 9.18
N VAL A 160 -0.80 -5.82 9.43
CA VAL A 160 -1.70 -6.25 10.50
C VAL A 160 -0.97 -7.23 11.41
N SER A 161 -0.83 -6.85 12.67
CA SER A 161 -0.27 -7.70 13.71
C SER A 161 -1.35 -8.60 14.30
N ARG A 162 -0.95 -9.79 14.74
CA ARG A 162 -1.86 -10.70 15.44
C ARG A 162 -2.32 -10.07 16.74
N PHE A 163 -3.62 -10.08 16.99
CA PHE A 163 -4.16 -9.79 18.31
C PHE A 163 -4.12 -11.07 19.19
N ASP A 164 -3.43 -11.02 20.32
CA ASP A 164 -3.38 -12.11 21.28
C ASP A 164 -3.85 -11.63 22.65
N ILE A 165 -4.99 -12.12 23.08
CA ILE A 165 -5.62 -11.76 24.38
C ILE A 165 -4.70 -12.11 25.56
N LYS A 166 -3.87 -13.16 25.45
CA LYS A 166 -2.96 -13.62 26.51
C LYS A 166 -1.58 -12.96 26.47
N GLY A 167 -1.30 -12.12 25.48
CA GLY A 167 -0.09 -11.28 25.38
C GLY A 167 1.24 -12.02 25.13
N LYS A 168 1.25 -13.36 25.14
CA LYS A 168 2.50 -14.14 25.08
C LYS A 168 2.99 -14.45 23.66
N GLN A 169 2.14 -14.32 22.65
CA GLN A 169 2.45 -14.73 21.28
C GLN A 169 2.69 -13.55 20.32
N TYR A 170 2.62 -12.31 20.77
CA TYR A 170 2.87 -11.12 19.94
C TYR A 170 4.24 -11.16 19.24
N LEU A 171 5.26 -11.68 19.93
CA LEU A 171 6.63 -11.71 19.42
C LEU A 171 6.95 -12.94 18.55
N GLN A 172 6.06 -13.92 18.50
CA GLN A 172 6.31 -15.21 17.84
C GLN A 172 5.47 -15.43 16.57
N SER A 173 4.45 -14.61 16.34
CA SER A 173 3.56 -14.78 15.20
C SER A 173 4.01 -13.91 14.02
N GLY A 174 4.04 -14.49 12.81
CA GLY A 174 4.22 -13.74 11.59
C GLY A 174 3.14 -12.67 11.43
N GLU A 175 3.48 -11.61 10.72
CA GLU A 175 2.59 -10.51 10.39
C GLU A 175 1.83 -10.81 9.10
N LYS A 176 0.66 -10.21 8.95
CA LYS A 176 -0.09 -10.24 7.71
C LYS A 176 -0.03 -8.89 7.03
N TYR A 177 0.03 -8.92 5.71
CA TYR A 177 0.02 -7.73 4.89
C TYR A 177 -1.15 -7.79 3.91
N TYR A 178 -1.87 -6.69 3.81
CA TYR A 178 -2.99 -6.55 2.89
C TYR A 178 -2.71 -5.40 1.94
N ALA A 179 -2.95 -5.59 0.64
CA ALA A 179 -2.83 -4.51 -0.33
C ALA A 179 -3.87 -3.41 -0.05
N THR A 180 -3.47 -2.17 -0.19
CA THR A 180 -4.38 -1.03 -0.04
C THR A 180 -5.41 -1.01 -1.18
N ASP A 181 -4.99 -1.37 -2.39
CA ASP A 181 -5.85 -1.68 -3.53
C ASP A 181 -5.34 -2.99 -4.15
N VAL A 182 -6.23 -4.00 -4.23
CA VAL A 182 -5.86 -5.34 -4.72
C VAL A 182 -5.51 -5.33 -6.20
N THR A 183 -6.00 -4.34 -6.96
CA THR A 183 -5.75 -4.24 -8.40
C THR A 183 -4.35 -3.74 -8.73
N MET A 184 -3.64 -3.10 -7.79
CA MET A 184 -2.23 -2.75 -7.97
C MET A 184 -1.34 -3.97 -8.26
N ARG A 185 -1.79 -5.18 -7.90
CA ARG A 185 -1.09 -6.41 -8.27
C ARG A 185 -1.02 -6.60 -9.79
N TYR A 186 -1.97 -6.06 -10.56
CA TYR A 186 -1.98 -6.20 -12.03
C TYR A 186 -0.79 -5.51 -12.68
N ALA A 187 -0.37 -4.36 -12.16
CA ALA A 187 0.85 -3.68 -12.58
C ALA A 187 2.13 -4.54 -12.44
N LEU A 188 2.11 -5.53 -11.54
CA LEU A 188 3.28 -6.38 -11.25
C LEU A 188 3.18 -7.78 -11.81
N LEU A 189 1.99 -8.34 -11.81
CA LEU A 189 1.75 -9.76 -12.07
C LEU A 189 0.98 -9.99 -13.37
N GLY A 190 0.51 -8.90 -14.00
CA GLY A 190 -0.45 -8.93 -15.10
C GLY A 190 -1.84 -9.37 -14.62
N ARG A 191 -2.86 -9.09 -15.41
CA ARG A 191 -4.21 -9.58 -15.16
C ARG A 191 -4.22 -11.10 -15.27
N ARG A 192 -4.72 -11.74 -14.24
CA ARG A 192 -5.09 -13.16 -14.25
C ARG A 192 -6.59 -13.21 -14.01
N ASN A 193 -7.28 -14.16 -14.63
CA ASN A 193 -8.66 -14.46 -14.22
C ASN A 193 -8.63 -14.78 -12.73
N ILE A 194 -9.09 -13.85 -11.91
CA ILE A 194 -9.14 -14.03 -10.47
C ILE A 194 -10.34 -14.91 -10.22
N ASP A 195 -10.07 -16.15 -9.94
CA ASP A 195 -11.01 -17.02 -9.25
C ASP A 195 -11.20 -16.44 -7.83
N VAL A 196 -12.45 -16.38 -7.37
CA VAL A 196 -12.84 -15.79 -6.06
C VAL A 196 -12.10 -16.45 -4.88
N GLY A 197 -11.45 -17.59 -5.11
CA GLY A 197 -10.62 -18.31 -4.12
C GLY A 197 -9.23 -17.70 -3.88
N HIS A 198 -8.84 -16.62 -4.55
CA HIS A 198 -7.52 -15.97 -4.43
C HIS A 198 -7.55 -14.57 -3.78
N ILE A 199 -8.67 -14.19 -3.18
CA ILE A 199 -8.86 -12.91 -2.48
C ILE A 199 -8.75 -13.11 -0.97
#